data_1786aedfce62804e3aac8ef1a8a73bae
#
_entry.id   1786aedfce62804e3aac8ef1a8a73bae
#
_cell.length_a   1.000
_cell.length_b   1.000
_cell.length_c   1.000
_cell.angle_alpha   90.00
_cell.angle_beta   90.00
_cell.angle_gamma   90.00
#
_symmetry.space_group_name_H-M   'P 1'
#
loop_
_entity.id
_entity.type
_entity.pdbx_description
1 polymer ?
#
loop_
_entity_poly.entity_id
_entity_poly.type
_entity_poly.pdbx_seq_one_letter_code
_entity_poly.pdbx_strand_id
1 'polypeptide(L)'
;LISIVIIVSCYLARVGNPWYGSTLCFPLGLYAGEYKDSFLKWFRNRAVIKGLILAAILGAGIIAFFILPERSVMGAIISRNVASLSFVLLLFIVLQKVVIGNRVSDFLGRISYEIFLIHPLVIGVLHSDLVYINNAILYTGSVILLTFAGAILLNSIVGKLGNSSD
;
A
#
# COMPACT_ATOMS: atom_id res chain seq x y z
N LEU A 1 9.95 -15.65 0.06
CA LEU A 1 9.37 -16.89 -0.46
C LEU A 1 7.84 -16.87 -0.37
N ILE A 2 7.25 -16.62 0.80
CA ILE A 2 5.79 -16.59 1.03
C ILE A 2 5.07 -15.66 0.04
N SER A 3 5.55 -14.44 -0.18
CA SER A 3 4.93 -13.49 -1.11
C SER A 3 4.90 -13.97 -2.55
N ILE A 4 5.94 -14.69 -2.99
CA ILE A 4 6.00 -15.29 -4.33
C ILE A 4 4.96 -16.40 -4.43
N VAL A 5 4.85 -17.25 -3.40
CA VAL A 5 3.84 -18.31 -3.34
C VAL A 5 2.43 -17.71 -3.39
N ILE A 6 2.16 -16.63 -2.65
CA ILE A 6 0.87 -15.93 -2.67
C ILE A 6 0.56 -15.42 -4.09
N ILE A 7 1.52 -14.73 -4.75
CA ILE A 7 1.33 -14.21 -6.11
C ILE A 7 1.00 -15.33 -7.08
N VAL A 8 1.78 -16.43 -7.05
CA VAL A 8 1.58 -17.58 -7.93
C VAL A 8 0.23 -18.26 -7.64
N SER A 9 -0.11 -18.47 -6.38
CA SER A 9 -1.39 -19.09 -5.98
C SER A 9 -2.58 -18.25 -6.40
N CYS A 10 -2.54 -16.91 -6.17
CA CYS A 10 -3.60 -16.00 -6.59
C CYS A 10 -3.72 -15.95 -8.12
N TYR A 11 -2.61 -16.00 -8.84
CA TYR A 11 -2.59 -16.06 -10.30
C TYR A 11 -3.25 -17.35 -10.83
N LEU A 12 -2.88 -18.51 -10.27
CA LEU A 12 -3.43 -19.80 -10.65
C LEU A 12 -4.92 -19.92 -10.29
N ALA A 13 -5.33 -19.36 -9.15
CA ALA A 13 -6.71 -19.32 -8.70
C ALA A 13 -7.57 -18.28 -9.43
N ARG A 14 -7.00 -17.52 -10.37
CA ARG A 14 -7.66 -16.42 -11.10
C ARG A 14 -8.30 -15.38 -10.18
N VAL A 15 -7.73 -15.16 -9.00
CA VAL A 15 -8.17 -14.13 -8.06
C VAL A 15 -7.85 -12.76 -8.64
N GLY A 16 -8.73 -11.78 -8.42
CA GLY A 16 -8.59 -10.44 -9.00
C GLY A 16 -7.28 -9.73 -8.62
N ASN A 17 -6.77 -8.92 -9.54
CA ASN A 17 -5.50 -8.18 -9.45
C ASN A 17 -5.25 -7.38 -8.16
N PRO A 18 -6.24 -6.83 -7.44
CA PRO A 18 -5.99 -6.05 -6.22
C PRO A 18 -5.25 -6.81 -5.12
N TRP A 19 -5.41 -8.15 -5.08
CA TRP A 19 -4.89 -8.99 -4.00
C TRP A 19 -3.39 -9.26 -4.04
N TYR A 20 -2.75 -9.11 -5.20
CA TYR A 20 -1.32 -9.40 -5.36
C TYR A 20 -0.49 -8.30 -6.03
N GLY A 21 -1.13 -7.18 -6.39
CA GLY A 21 -0.47 -6.07 -7.10
C GLY A 21 0.59 -5.32 -6.28
N SER A 22 0.61 -5.45 -4.95
CA SER A 22 1.57 -4.80 -4.05
C SER A 22 2.10 -5.72 -2.96
N THR A 23 1.94 -7.04 -3.13
CA THR A 23 2.30 -8.04 -2.12
C THR A 23 3.78 -7.99 -1.72
N LEU A 24 4.68 -7.55 -2.61
CA LEU A 24 6.11 -7.43 -2.31
C LEU A 24 6.44 -6.25 -1.38
N CYS A 25 5.57 -5.26 -1.24
CA CYS A 25 5.79 -4.14 -0.32
C CYS A 25 5.74 -4.57 1.15
N PHE A 26 4.94 -5.59 1.48
CA PHE A 26 4.80 -6.09 2.84
C PHE A 26 6.11 -6.69 3.40
N PRO A 27 6.75 -7.69 2.76
CA PRO A 27 8.03 -8.23 3.25
C PRO A 27 9.15 -7.18 3.23
N LEU A 28 9.13 -6.23 2.32
CA LEU A 28 10.06 -5.10 2.35
C LEU A 28 9.86 -4.24 3.59
N GLY A 29 8.61 -3.95 3.96
CA GLY A 29 8.28 -3.20 5.18
C GLY A 29 8.76 -3.92 6.44
N LEU A 30 8.54 -5.23 6.53
CA LEU A 30 9.05 -6.06 7.64
C LEU A 30 10.58 -6.03 7.70
N TYR A 31 11.25 -6.22 6.57
CA TYR A 31 12.70 -6.16 6.48
C TYR A 31 13.26 -4.78 6.89
N ALA A 32 12.62 -3.71 6.41
CA ALA A 32 13.00 -2.34 6.77
C ALA A 32 12.79 -2.04 8.26
N GLY A 33 11.78 -2.64 8.89
CA GLY A 33 11.53 -2.53 10.33
C GLY A 33 12.58 -3.26 11.15
N GLU A 34 12.89 -4.51 10.79
CA GLU A 34 13.87 -5.37 11.48
C GLU A 34 15.30 -4.79 11.37
N TYR A 35 15.68 -4.35 10.17
CA TYR A 35 17.04 -3.84 9.89
C TYR A 35 17.07 -2.33 9.70
N LYS A 36 16.30 -1.59 10.49
CA LYS A 36 16.06 -0.15 10.34
C LYS A 36 17.33 0.66 10.11
N ASP A 37 18.36 0.49 10.94
CA ASP A 37 19.57 1.32 10.89
C ASP A 37 20.40 1.03 9.64
N SER A 38 20.54 -0.23 9.26
CA SER A 38 21.24 -0.65 8.04
C SER A 38 20.50 -0.16 6.80
N PHE A 39 19.18 -0.26 6.80
CA PHE A 39 18.31 0.18 5.72
C PHE A 39 18.38 1.70 5.53
N LEU A 40 18.29 2.47 6.62
CA LEU A 40 18.45 3.93 6.62
C LEU A 40 19.83 4.35 6.12
N LYS A 41 20.89 3.72 6.61
CA LYS A 41 22.28 4.00 6.20
C LYS A 41 22.49 3.72 4.71
N TRP A 42 21.94 2.61 4.21
CA TRP A 42 22.05 2.25 2.80
C TRP A 42 21.34 3.28 1.91
N PHE A 43 20.13 3.74 2.25
CA PHE A 43 19.40 4.75 1.48
C PHE A 43 20.01 6.14 1.58
N ARG A 44 20.57 6.52 2.72
CA ARG A 44 21.23 7.83 2.89
C ARG A 44 22.45 7.98 1.99
N ASN A 45 23.20 6.89 1.77
CA ASN A 45 24.33 6.90 0.88
C ASN A 45 23.86 7.00 -0.59
N ARG A 46 24.29 8.07 -1.29
CA ARG A 46 23.90 8.38 -2.69
C ARG A 46 22.39 8.46 -2.91
N ALA A 47 21.66 9.05 -1.96
CA ALA A 47 20.18 9.12 -1.98
C ALA A 47 19.63 9.74 -3.28
N VAL A 48 20.28 10.75 -3.84
CA VAL A 48 19.85 11.41 -5.08
C VAL A 48 19.92 10.44 -6.27
N ILE A 49 21.04 9.72 -6.42
CA ILE A 49 21.22 8.76 -7.53
C ILE A 49 20.19 7.64 -7.41
N LYS A 50 20.01 7.09 -6.21
CA LYS A 50 19.00 6.03 -5.95
C LYS A 50 17.59 6.55 -6.20
N GLY A 51 17.29 7.77 -5.79
CA GLY A 51 16.01 8.41 -6.05
C GLY A 51 15.72 8.57 -7.55
N LEU A 52 16.70 9.00 -8.34
CA LEU A 52 16.55 9.11 -9.79
C LEU A 52 16.34 7.74 -10.46
N ILE A 53 17.10 6.72 -10.04
CA ILE A 53 16.93 5.34 -10.54
C ILE A 53 15.53 4.83 -10.21
N LEU A 54 15.07 4.98 -8.95
CA LEU A 54 13.75 4.55 -8.54
C LEU A 54 12.63 5.31 -9.26
N ALA A 55 12.80 6.62 -9.50
CA ALA A 55 11.85 7.42 -10.27
C ALA A 55 11.77 6.94 -11.73
N ALA A 56 12.90 6.61 -12.34
CA ALA A 56 12.96 6.05 -13.70
C ALA A 56 12.26 4.66 -13.76
N ILE A 57 12.52 3.80 -12.79
CA ILE A 57 11.87 2.46 -12.69
C ILE A 57 10.36 2.62 -12.46
N LEU A 58 9.94 3.56 -11.60
CA LEU A 58 8.53 3.88 -11.37
C LEU A 58 7.85 4.35 -12.66
N GLY A 59 8.47 5.29 -13.38
CA GLY A 59 7.97 5.78 -14.66
C GLY A 59 7.84 4.66 -15.70
N ALA A 60 8.88 3.83 -15.83
CA ALA A 60 8.85 2.65 -16.71
C ALA A 60 7.75 1.65 -16.29
N GLY A 61 7.57 1.42 -14.99
CA GLY A 61 6.52 0.54 -14.46
C GLY A 61 5.12 1.07 -14.75
N ILE A 62 4.90 2.38 -14.62
CA ILE A 62 3.62 3.03 -14.96
C ILE A 62 3.35 2.91 -16.48
N ILE A 63 4.33 3.22 -17.33
CA ILE A 63 4.20 3.09 -18.78
C ILE A 63 3.89 1.62 -19.15
N ALA A 64 4.64 0.67 -18.59
CA ALA A 64 4.41 -0.75 -18.81
C ALA A 64 3.02 -1.19 -18.36
N PHE A 65 2.49 -0.63 -17.27
CA PHE A 65 1.15 -0.89 -16.79
C PHE A 65 0.06 -0.53 -17.81
N PHE A 66 0.22 0.56 -18.56
CA PHE A 66 -0.74 0.96 -19.59
C PHE A 66 -0.59 0.17 -20.90
N ILE A 67 0.60 -0.34 -21.20
CA ILE A 67 0.88 -1.03 -22.47
C ILE A 67 0.67 -2.56 -22.37
N LEU A 68 1.05 -3.18 -21.24
CA LEU A 68 1.11 -4.64 -21.08
C LEU A 68 -0.24 -5.35 -20.80
N PRO A 69 -1.30 -4.73 -20.21
CA PRO A 69 -2.55 -5.45 -19.92
C PRO A 69 -3.18 -6.11 -21.15
N GLU A 70 -3.00 -5.51 -22.32
CA GLU A 70 -3.52 -6.05 -23.58
C GLU A 70 -2.71 -7.24 -24.11
N ARG A 71 -1.46 -7.40 -23.64
CA ARG A 71 -0.52 -8.40 -24.19
C ARG A 71 -0.18 -9.53 -23.23
N SER A 72 -0.15 -9.27 -21.90
CA SER A 72 0.27 -10.25 -20.91
C SER A 72 -0.21 -9.91 -19.50
N VAL A 73 -1.04 -10.78 -18.92
CA VAL A 73 -1.50 -10.67 -17.51
C VAL A 73 -0.31 -10.72 -16.55
N MET A 74 0.66 -11.60 -16.78
CA MET A 74 1.86 -11.71 -15.96
C MET A 74 2.71 -10.44 -16.03
N GLY A 75 2.86 -9.86 -17.21
CA GLY A 75 3.56 -8.58 -17.39
C GLY A 75 2.91 -7.44 -16.61
N ALA A 76 1.58 -7.38 -16.59
CA ALA A 76 0.84 -6.40 -15.82
C ALA A 76 1.03 -6.57 -14.29
N ILE A 77 1.07 -7.81 -13.80
CA ILE A 77 1.33 -8.11 -12.38
C ILE A 77 2.74 -7.67 -11.98
N ILE A 78 3.73 -8.02 -12.79
CA ILE A 78 5.12 -7.66 -12.52
C ILE A 78 5.29 -6.14 -12.53
N SER A 79 4.75 -5.44 -13.54
CA SER A 79 4.86 -3.99 -13.65
C SER A 79 4.22 -3.26 -12.46
N ARG A 80 3.06 -3.73 -11.97
CA ARG A 80 2.40 -3.19 -10.77
C ARG A 80 3.25 -3.37 -9.52
N ASN A 81 3.79 -4.56 -9.29
CA ASN A 81 4.65 -4.82 -8.12
C ASN A 81 5.93 -3.99 -8.18
N VAL A 82 6.56 -3.86 -9.34
CA VAL A 82 7.76 -3.04 -9.53
C VAL A 82 7.44 -1.56 -9.31
N ALA A 83 6.34 -1.05 -9.85
CA ALA A 83 5.92 0.33 -9.65
C ALA A 83 5.60 0.61 -8.17
N SER A 84 4.83 -0.24 -7.51
CA SER A 84 4.48 -0.11 -6.09
C SER A 84 5.72 -0.11 -5.20
N LEU A 85 6.65 -1.05 -5.45
CA LEU A 85 7.89 -1.17 -4.69
C LEU A 85 8.77 0.09 -4.88
N SER A 86 8.93 0.53 -6.13
CA SER A 86 9.72 1.73 -6.46
C SER A 86 9.11 2.99 -5.85
N PHE A 87 7.79 3.12 -5.84
CA PHE A 87 7.08 4.22 -5.21
C PHE A 87 7.30 4.25 -3.69
N VAL A 88 7.16 3.11 -3.00
CA VAL A 88 7.38 3.02 -1.55
C VAL A 88 8.82 3.37 -1.20
N LEU A 89 9.82 2.86 -1.93
CA LEU A 89 11.22 3.17 -1.70
C LEU A 89 11.55 4.64 -1.99
N LEU A 90 10.95 5.22 -3.01
CA LEU A 90 11.11 6.64 -3.34
C LEU A 90 10.50 7.53 -2.26
N LEU A 91 9.30 7.19 -1.81
CA LEU A 91 8.64 7.87 -0.69
C LEU A 91 9.51 7.80 0.58
N PHE A 92 10.11 6.64 0.85
CA PHE A 92 11.02 6.46 1.97
C PHE A 92 12.25 7.40 1.89
N ILE A 93 12.86 7.57 0.71
CA ILE A 93 13.96 8.51 0.49
C ILE A 93 13.52 9.96 0.76
N VAL A 94 12.34 10.34 0.28
CA VAL A 94 11.79 11.69 0.48
C VAL A 94 11.54 11.95 1.96
N LEU A 95 10.91 11.00 2.66
CA LEU A 95 10.59 11.12 4.09
C LEU A 95 11.82 11.17 5.00
N GLN A 96 12.98 10.67 4.55
CA GLN A 96 14.24 10.87 5.29
C GLN A 96 14.72 12.34 5.29
N LYS A 97 14.32 13.12 4.29
CA LYS A 97 14.73 14.54 4.17
C LYS A 97 13.67 15.50 4.65
N VAL A 98 12.41 15.09 4.60
CA VAL A 98 11.26 15.92 5.00
C VAL A 98 10.72 15.37 6.31
N VAL A 99 10.93 16.11 7.38
CA VAL A 99 10.35 15.77 8.70
C VAL A 99 8.87 16.13 8.66
N ILE A 100 8.03 15.15 8.40
CA ILE A 100 6.57 15.27 8.48
C ILE A 100 6.15 14.82 9.88
N GLY A 101 6.52 15.61 10.89
CA GLY A 101 6.14 15.38 12.29
C GLY A 101 5.10 16.39 12.74
N ASN A 102 3.82 16.11 12.56
CA ASN A 102 2.75 16.88 13.15
C ASN A 102 1.71 15.93 13.78
N ARG A 103 0.80 16.50 14.59
CA ARG A 103 -0.24 15.72 15.29
C ARG A 103 -1.12 14.88 14.33
N VAL A 104 -1.30 15.36 13.10
CA VAL A 104 -2.10 14.65 12.08
C VAL A 104 -1.35 13.43 11.56
N SER A 105 -0.06 13.56 11.24
CA SER A 105 0.73 12.41 10.77
C SER A 105 0.94 11.35 11.86
N ASP A 106 1.08 11.77 13.12
CA ASP A 106 1.14 10.83 14.26
C ASP A 106 -0.18 10.09 14.46
N PHE A 107 -1.30 10.78 14.30
CA PHE A 107 -2.63 10.17 14.36
C PHE A 107 -2.83 9.18 13.22
N LEU A 108 -2.53 9.60 11.97
CA LEU A 108 -2.63 8.73 10.79
C LEU A 108 -1.71 7.51 10.89
N GLY A 109 -0.51 7.68 11.43
CA GLY A 109 0.43 6.59 11.68
C GLY A 109 -0.14 5.55 12.63
N ARG A 110 -0.80 5.99 13.70
CA ARG A 110 -1.42 5.08 14.69
C ARG A 110 -2.58 4.27 14.14
N ILE A 111 -3.41 4.86 13.26
CA ILE A 111 -4.58 4.18 12.70
C ILE A 111 -4.32 3.60 11.29
N SER A 112 -3.07 3.66 10.81
CA SER A 112 -2.73 3.23 9.44
C SER A 112 -3.00 1.75 9.18
N TYR A 113 -2.82 0.91 10.19
CA TYR A 113 -3.10 -0.52 10.11
C TYR A 113 -4.60 -0.78 9.98
N GLU A 114 -5.42 -0.11 10.77
CA GLU A 114 -6.88 -0.20 10.73
C GLU A 114 -7.42 0.33 9.40
N ILE A 115 -6.85 1.43 8.88
CA ILE A 115 -7.18 1.93 7.53
C ILE A 115 -6.90 0.85 6.49
N PHE A 116 -5.73 0.19 6.56
CA PHE A 116 -5.37 -0.87 5.63
C PHE A 116 -6.33 -2.06 5.68
N LEU A 117 -6.82 -2.42 6.86
CA LEU A 117 -7.78 -3.51 7.03
C LEU A 117 -9.19 -3.15 6.54
N ILE A 118 -9.63 -1.92 6.79
CA ILE A 118 -11.03 -1.50 6.55
C ILE A 118 -11.26 -1.08 5.09
N HIS A 119 -10.27 -0.45 4.43
CA HIS A 119 -10.51 0.10 3.10
C HIS A 119 -10.94 -0.92 2.03
N PRO A 120 -10.41 -2.18 1.98
CA PRO A 120 -10.87 -3.15 1.00
C PRO A 120 -12.30 -3.62 1.25
N LEU A 121 -12.71 -3.69 2.54
CA LEU A 121 -14.08 -4.03 2.93
C LEU A 121 -15.05 -2.94 2.48
N VAL A 122 -14.71 -1.67 2.72
CA VAL A 122 -15.52 -0.52 2.29
C VAL A 122 -15.65 -0.49 0.76
N ILE A 123 -14.53 -0.66 0.04
CA ILE A 123 -14.56 -0.73 -1.42
C ILE A 123 -15.45 -1.89 -1.89
N GLY A 124 -15.30 -3.09 -1.29
CA GLY A 124 -16.11 -4.26 -1.63
C GLY A 124 -17.61 -4.03 -1.42
N VAL A 125 -18.00 -3.37 -0.32
CA VAL A 125 -19.40 -3.05 -0.02
C VAL A 125 -19.94 -1.99 -0.99
N LEU A 126 -19.20 -0.90 -1.23
CA LEU A 126 -19.64 0.20 -2.08
C LEU A 126 -19.58 -0.13 -3.58
N HIS A 127 -18.85 -1.16 -3.97
CA HIS A 127 -18.79 -1.66 -5.36
C HIS A 127 -19.68 -2.89 -5.57
N SER A 128 -20.48 -3.27 -4.58
CA SER A 128 -21.42 -4.38 -4.68
C SER A 128 -22.71 -3.94 -5.39
N ASP A 129 -23.45 -4.92 -5.89
CA ASP A 129 -24.77 -4.68 -6.51
C ASP A 129 -25.81 -4.07 -5.53
N LEU A 130 -25.51 -4.07 -4.23
CA LEU A 130 -26.36 -3.51 -3.18
C LEU A 130 -26.29 -1.98 -3.09
N VAL A 131 -25.13 -1.38 -3.42
CA VAL A 131 -24.90 0.07 -3.30
C VAL A 131 -24.16 0.56 -4.53
N TYR A 132 -24.91 1.01 -5.54
CA TYR A 132 -24.30 1.55 -6.76
C TYR A 132 -24.24 3.07 -6.72
N ILE A 133 -23.04 3.64 -6.59
CA ILE A 133 -22.79 5.08 -6.64
C ILE A 133 -22.20 5.44 -7.99
N ASN A 134 -23.02 6.01 -8.87
CA ASN A 134 -22.60 6.39 -10.24
C ASN A 134 -21.69 7.63 -10.29
N ASN A 135 -21.64 8.43 -9.22
CA ASN A 135 -20.83 9.65 -9.18
C ASN A 135 -19.46 9.34 -8.56
N ALA A 136 -18.39 9.49 -9.36
CA ALA A 136 -17.02 9.21 -8.93
C ALA A 136 -16.56 10.03 -7.71
N ILE A 137 -17.01 11.29 -7.59
CA ILE A 137 -16.65 12.16 -6.45
C ILE A 137 -17.34 11.66 -5.18
N LEU A 138 -18.65 11.34 -5.27
CA LEU A 138 -19.41 10.79 -4.15
C LEU A 138 -18.87 9.42 -3.74
N TYR A 139 -18.53 8.57 -4.71
CA TYR A 139 -17.92 7.26 -4.44
C TYR A 139 -16.61 7.41 -3.68
N THR A 140 -15.67 8.21 -4.21
CA THR A 140 -14.37 8.42 -3.58
C THR A 140 -14.51 9.06 -2.18
N GLY A 141 -15.38 10.06 -2.05
CA GLY A 141 -15.65 10.70 -0.76
C GLY A 141 -16.23 9.72 0.26
N SER A 142 -17.18 8.86 -0.15
CA SER A 142 -17.77 7.83 0.70
C SER A 142 -16.73 6.78 1.13
N VAL A 143 -15.87 6.32 0.20
CA VAL A 143 -14.77 5.38 0.51
C VAL A 143 -13.86 5.97 1.57
N ILE A 144 -13.40 7.21 1.39
CA ILE A 144 -12.52 7.88 2.34
C ILE A 144 -13.20 8.00 3.71
N LEU A 145 -14.40 8.56 3.75
CA LEU A 145 -15.13 8.84 5.00
C LEU A 145 -15.41 7.55 5.78
N LEU A 146 -15.94 6.52 5.11
CA LEU A 146 -16.27 5.25 5.76
C LEU A 146 -15.02 4.48 6.19
N THR A 147 -13.93 4.55 5.42
CA THR A 147 -12.65 3.93 5.80
C THR A 147 -12.09 4.58 7.06
N PHE A 148 -12.07 5.91 7.14
CA PHE A 148 -11.60 6.61 8.35
C PHE A 148 -12.50 6.36 9.55
N ALA A 149 -13.82 6.44 9.39
CA ALA A 149 -14.76 6.16 10.46
C ALA A 149 -14.60 4.72 11.00
N GLY A 150 -14.51 3.75 10.11
CA GLY A 150 -14.28 2.35 10.47
C GLY A 150 -12.93 2.11 11.15
N ALA A 151 -11.86 2.75 10.67
CA ALA A 151 -10.53 2.63 11.26
C ALA A 151 -10.49 3.21 12.70
N ILE A 152 -11.08 4.38 12.91
CA ILE A 152 -11.17 5.00 14.25
C ILE A 152 -11.97 4.12 15.20
N LEU A 153 -13.09 3.58 14.73
CA LEU A 153 -13.94 2.71 15.51
C LEU A 153 -13.21 1.41 15.91
N LEU A 154 -12.54 0.78 14.95
CA LEU A 154 -11.74 -0.43 15.19
C LEU A 154 -10.61 -0.17 16.18
N ASN A 155 -9.86 0.92 16.02
CA ASN A 155 -8.79 1.32 16.93
C ASN A 155 -9.32 1.53 18.37
N SER A 156 -10.50 2.17 18.50
CA SER A 156 -11.15 2.38 19.80
C SER A 156 -11.57 1.07 20.48
N ILE A 157 -12.05 0.09 19.71
CA ILE A 157 -12.43 -1.23 20.23
C ILE A 157 -11.20 -2.00 20.69
N VAL A 158 -10.15 -2.06 19.83
CA VAL A 158 -8.91 -2.77 20.16
C VAL A 158 -8.22 -2.16 21.38
N GLY A 159 -8.17 -0.83 21.46
CA GLY A 159 -7.60 -0.13 22.60
C GLY A 159 -8.34 -0.41 23.94
N LYS A 160 -9.66 -0.57 23.90
CA LYS A 160 -10.44 -0.95 25.09
C LYS A 160 -10.20 -2.40 25.51
N LEU A 161 -10.09 -3.32 24.56
CA LEU A 161 -9.83 -4.73 24.83
C LEU A 161 -8.42 -4.95 25.38
N GLY A 162 -7.41 -4.21 24.89
CA GLY A 162 -6.05 -4.27 25.40
C GLY A 162 -5.92 -3.80 26.86
N ASN A 163 -6.67 -2.77 27.25
CA ASN A 163 -6.65 -2.23 28.64
C ASN A 163 -7.48 -3.06 29.63
N SER A 164 -8.27 -4.04 29.16
CA SER A 164 -9.09 -4.90 30.03
C SER A 164 -8.37 -6.18 30.48
N SER A 165 -7.14 -6.39 30.02
CA SER A 165 -6.35 -7.60 30.32
C SER A 165 -5.18 -7.35 31.30
N ASP A 166 -5.05 -6.13 31.81
CA ASP A 166 -4.15 -5.76 32.91
C ASP A 166 -4.95 -5.53 34.19
#